data_40ac626cf47466007ea226c14720e838
#
_entry.id   40ac626cf47466007ea226c14720e838
#
_cell.length_a   1.000
_cell.length_b   1.000
_cell.length_c   1.000
_cell.angle_alpha   90.00
_cell.angle_beta   90.00
_cell.angle_gamma   90.00
#
_symmetry.space_group_name_H-M   'P 1'
#
loop_
_entity.id
_entity.type
_entity.pdbx_description
1 polymer ?
#
loop_
_entity_poly.entity_id
_entity_poly.type
_entity_poly.pdbx_seq_one_letter_code
_entity_poly.pdbx_strand_id
1 'polypeptide(L)'
;MPWIWSVLMPHPPILVPEVGRGREAEAAETLAGLGRVAEAVRGRAPEVLLVLSPHQPCAPCALGLNAAPEPEGSFAAFGAPQVRMGFRSPAEDREALGGFLTPRGIPISYRSLPDLSSDQGTMVPLHFLRRAWGGLPATLTASPTGLSPRGAFDMGRALADFDDAVLEALRRGSAAPIFALKLKTINEAGQCGLWSVLAMLGLMEAQGGTARVLSYEGPFGVGYCTAVWDGPVPAPVRLARETVTRLLSGRPLPERGSDVCASPLWGRTAACFVSIKTSQGALRGCIGTLVPSQATLDREIIENAVAAATRDPRFPPMTAEELEGVRLSVDVLSDPEPVEGVEQLDPRLWGVIVSKGWQRGVLLPDLEGVDTAEQQVEIAARKAGLGSLEGVALQRFGVTRYREQDAVTGRLPILS
;
A
#
# COMPACT_ATOMS: atom_id res chain seq x y z
N MET A 1 -1.89 -10.68 1.45
CA MET A 1 -2.20 -9.23 1.33
C MET A 1 -1.17 -8.60 0.41
N PRO A 2 -1.54 -7.66 -0.47
CA PRO A 2 -0.61 -7.03 -1.39
C PRO A 2 0.36 -6.11 -0.63
N TRP A 3 1.61 -6.05 -1.11
CA TRP A 3 2.53 -4.98 -0.75
C TRP A 3 1.97 -3.67 -1.28
N ILE A 4 1.74 -2.70 -0.39
CA ILE A 4 1.09 -1.44 -0.76
C ILE A 4 2.10 -0.34 -1.10
N TRP A 5 3.28 -0.38 -0.49
CA TRP A 5 4.39 0.54 -0.73
C TRP A 5 5.67 0.05 -0.06
N SER A 6 6.80 0.58 -0.47
CA SER A 6 8.04 0.52 0.29
C SER A 6 8.76 1.85 0.30
N VAL A 7 9.60 2.07 1.29
CA VAL A 7 10.40 3.30 1.43
C VAL A 7 11.85 2.96 1.70
N LEU A 8 12.76 3.73 1.10
CA LEU A 8 14.16 3.75 1.47
C LEU A 8 14.40 4.99 2.33
N MET A 9 14.99 4.79 3.50
CA MET A 9 15.25 5.87 4.46
C MET A 9 16.67 5.79 4.99
N PRO A 10 17.41 6.90 5.04
CA PRO A 10 18.67 6.98 5.74
C PRO A 10 18.46 6.84 7.25
N HIS A 11 19.45 6.31 7.95
CA HIS A 11 19.32 6.00 9.37
C HIS A 11 20.44 6.53 10.30
N PRO A 12 21.18 7.59 9.95
CA PRO A 12 22.13 8.16 10.91
C PRO A 12 21.39 8.75 12.12
N PRO A 13 21.80 8.43 13.35
CA PRO A 13 21.13 8.92 14.56
C PRO A 13 21.09 10.44 14.69
N ILE A 14 22.07 11.14 14.11
CA ILE A 14 22.15 12.61 14.11
C ILE A 14 20.91 13.29 13.47
N LEU A 15 20.15 12.58 12.63
CA LEU A 15 18.90 13.09 12.03
C LEU A 15 17.77 13.24 13.05
N VAL A 16 17.86 12.59 14.20
CA VAL A 16 16.91 12.74 15.32
C VAL A 16 17.28 14.02 16.07
N PRO A 17 16.39 15.02 16.19
CA PRO A 17 16.74 16.33 16.74
C PRO A 17 17.34 16.28 18.15
N GLU A 18 16.85 15.38 18.99
CA GLU A 18 17.34 15.20 20.36
C GLU A 18 18.76 14.60 20.40
N VAL A 19 19.21 13.95 19.34
CA VAL A 19 20.57 13.45 19.15
C VAL A 19 21.44 14.50 18.45
N GLY A 20 20.94 15.07 17.36
CA GLY A 20 21.66 16.06 16.53
C GLY A 20 21.94 17.36 17.26
N ARG A 21 21.02 17.81 18.14
CA ARG A 21 21.13 19.04 18.95
C ARG A 21 21.45 20.29 18.11
N GLY A 22 20.78 20.39 16.96
CA GLY A 22 20.98 21.45 15.97
C GLY A 22 21.86 21.05 14.78
N ARG A 23 22.70 20.02 14.93
CA ARG A 23 23.56 19.54 13.83
C ARG A 23 22.79 18.74 12.76
N GLU A 24 21.59 18.26 13.06
CA GLU A 24 20.71 17.66 12.06
C GLU A 24 20.39 18.62 10.90
N ALA A 25 20.49 19.95 11.15
CA ALA A 25 20.33 20.97 10.13
C ALA A 25 21.40 20.91 9.03
N GLU A 26 22.55 20.28 9.28
CA GLU A 26 23.58 20.04 8.27
C GLU A 26 23.10 19.03 7.18
N ALA A 27 22.01 18.27 7.47
CA ALA A 27 21.33 17.34 6.56
C ALA A 27 19.89 17.81 6.25
N ALA A 28 19.72 19.09 5.93
CA ALA A 28 18.39 19.70 5.76
C ALA A 28 17.57 19.07 4.63
N GLU A 29 18.20 18.72 3.52
CA GLU A 29 17.53 18.06 2.39
C GLU A 29 17.08 16.64 2.78
N THR A 30 17.87 15.92 3.55
CA THR A 30 17.51 14.59 4.08
C THR A 30 16.32 14.70 5.02
N LEU A 31 16.32 15.67 5.96
CA LEU A 31 15.19 15.91 6.85
C LEU A 31 13.92 16.27 6.08
N ALA A 32 14.02 17.12 5.07
CA ALA A 32 12.92 17.42 4.18
C ALA A 32 12.44 16.19 3.42
N GLY A 33 13.37 15.35 2.96
CA GLY A 33 13.08 14.04 2.34
C GLY A 33 12.32 13.10 3.27
N LEU A 34 12.76 12.96 4.52
CA LEU A 34 12.07 12.16 5.55
C LEU A 34 10.66 12.70 5.85
N GLY A 35 10.50 14.02 5.86
CA GLY A 35 9.19 14.67 5.95
C GLY A 35 8.28 14.31 4.78
N ARG A 36 8.80 14.32 3.55
CA ARG A 36 8.06 13.89 2.35
C ARG A 36 7.70 12.40 2.38
N VAL A 37 8.58 11.53 2.92
CA VAL A 37 8.25 10.11 3.13
C VAL A 37 7.08 10.00 4.11
N ALA A 38 7.17 10.66 5.28
CA ALA A 38 6.10 10.63 6.28
C ALA A 38 4.76 11.11 5.70
N GLU A 39 4.77 12.16 4.87
CA GLU A 39 3.57 12.65 4.19
C GLU A 39 3.04 11.64 3.15
N ALA A 40 3.93 11.03 2.36
CA ALA A 40 3.55 10.04 1.34
C ALA A 40 2.88 8.80 1.93
N VAL A 41 3.22 8.41 3.17
CA VAL A 41 2.62 7.25 3.86
C VAL A 41 1.51 7.64 4.83
N ARG A 42 1.23 8.93 5.02
CA ARG A 42 0.13 9.41 5.88
C ARG A 42 -1.22 8.86 5.38
N GLY A 43 -2.03 8.33 6.29
CA GLY A 43 -3.30 7.70 5.94
C GLY A 43 -3.17 6.33 5.23
N ARG A 44 -1.94 5.79 5.12
CA ARG A 44 -1.63 4.51 4.48
C ARG A 44 -0.93 3.57 5.46
N ALA A 45 -1.31 3.60 6.73
CA ALA A 45 -0.74 2.70 7.73
C ALA A 45 -0.98 1.24 7.31
N PRO A 46 0.06 0.40 7.24
CA PRO A 46 -0.10 -1.02 6.91
C PRO A 46 -0.64 -1.77 8.12
N GLU A 47 -1.21 -2.95 7.91
CA GLU A 47 -1.52 -3.87 9.01
C GLU A 47 -0.23 -4.37 9.66
N VAL A 48 0.78 -4.69 8.83
CA VAL A 48 2.10 -5.13 9.26
C VAL A 48 3.17 -4.36 8.49
N LEU A 49 4.14 -3.81 9.21
CA LEU A 49 5.32 -3.17 8.66
C LEU A 49 6.53 -4.12 8.74
N LEU A 50 7.22 -4.37 7.63
CA LEU A 50 8.50 -5.06 7.63
C LEU A 50 9.64 -4.05 7.50
N VAL A 51 10.51 -3.98 8.51
CA VAL A 51 11.72 -3.14 8.51
C VAL A 51 12.94 -4.01 8.23
N LEU A 52 13.67 -3.69 7.17
CA LEU A 52 14.94 -4.34 6.83
C LEU A 52 16.10 -3.46 7.32
N SER A 53 16.73 -3.86 8.42
CA SER A 53 17.85 -3.15 9.02
C SER A 53 19.19 -3.86 8.74
N PRO A 54 20.23 -3.12 8.36
CA PRO A 54 21.56 -3.71 8.18
C PRO A 54 22.31 -3.95 9.50
N HIS A 55 21.76 -3.53 10.65
CA HIS A 55 22.48 -3.52 11.94
C HIS A 55 22.07 -4.63 12.91
N GLN A 56 21.02 -5.39 12.60
CA GLN A 56 20.66 -6.52 13.45
C GLN A 56 21.59 -7.71 13.22
N PRO A 57 22.02 -8.42 14.27
CA PRO A 57 22.84 -9.61 14.14
C PRO A 57 22.05 -10.73 13.43
N CYS A 58 22.66 -11.38 12.46
CA CYS A 58 22.08 -12.49 11.73
C CYS A 58 23.09 -13.64 11.58
N ALA A 59 22.58 -14.84 11.30
CA ALA A 59 23.42 -15.97 10.94
C ALA A 59 23.87 -15.86 9.48
N PRO A 60 25.06 -16.35 9.12
CA PRO A 60 25.49 -16.44 7.72
C PRO A 60 24.47 -17.23 6.88
N CYS A 61 24.31 -16.81 5.64
CA CYS A 61 23.41 -17.43 4.66
C CYS A 61 21.93 -17.47 5.05
N ALA A 62 21.48 -16.60 5.97
CA ALA A 62 20.08 -16.54 6.40
C ALA A 62 19.60 -15.10 6.56
N LEU A 63 18.30 -14.88 6.40
CA LEU A 63 17.62 -13.67 6.86
C LEU A 63 17.51 -13.74 8.38
N GLY A 64 18.09 -12.77 9.08
CA GLY A 64 17.90 -12.63 10.54
C GLY A 64 16.51 -12.04 10.83
N LEU A 65 15.67 -12.74 11.57
CA LEU A 65 14.34 -12.26 11.95
C LEU A 65 14.25 -12.12 13.46
N ASN A 66 13.86 -10.93 13.95
CA ASN A 66 13.71 -10.68 15.37
C ASN A 66 12.49 -11.43 15.93
N ALA A 67 12.73 -12.29 16.92
CA ALA A 67 11.69 -13.11 17.54
C ALA A 67 11.08 -12.48 18.82
N ALA A 68 11.59 -11.33 19.28
CA ALA A 68 11.03 -10.66 20.44
C ALA A 68 9.58 -10.20 20.14
N PRO A 69 8.61 -10.46 21.04
CA PRO A 69 7.21 -10.10 20.80
C PRO A 69 6.94 -8.59 20.92
N GLU A 70 7.68 -7.92 21.79
CA GLU A 70 7.54 -6.49 22.07
C GLU A 70 8.94 -5.86 22.19
N PRO A 71 9.67 -5.73 21.05
CA PRO A 71 10.97 -5.10 21.08
C PRO A 71 10.84 -3.60 21.32
N GLU A 72 11.75 -3.06 22.09
CA GLU A 72 11.84 -1.63 22.38
C GLU A 72 13.29 -1.14 22.24
N GLY A 73 13.48 0.16 22.19
CA GLY A 73 14.79 0.76 22.20
C GLY A 73 14.77 2.23 22.55
N SER A 74 15.95 2.79 22.75
CA SER A 74 16.15 4.22 23.00
C SER A 74 17.38 4.72 22.25
N PHE A 75 17.52 6.03 22.15
CA PHE A 75 18.73 6.68 21.65
C PHE A 75 19.75 6.97 22.76
N ALA A 76 19.75 6.19 23.85
CA ALA A 76 20.67 6.39 24.98
C ALA A 76 22.14 6.32 24.55
N ALA A 77 22.51 5.37 23.69
CA ALA A 77 23.86 5.25 23.13
C ALA A 77 24.30 6.48 22.32
N PHE A 78 23.35 7.31 21.89
CA PHE A 78 23.56 8.54 21.12
C PHE A 78 23.27 9.80 21.93
N GLY A 79 23.16 9.69 23.26
CA GLY A 79 23.01 10.81 24.19
C GLY A 79 21.58 11.34 24.32
N ALA A 80 20.57 10.61 23.88
CA ALA A 80 19.15 10.98 23.97
C ALA A 80 18.29 9.83 24.58
N PRO A 81 18.51 9.45 25.85
CA PRO A 81 17.83 8.32 26.49
C PRO A 81 16.31 8.51 26.64
N GLN A 82 15.82 9.74 26.60
CA GLN A 82 14.40 10.09 26.66
C GLN A 82 13.64 9.76 25.38
N VAL A 83 14.32 9.63 24.25
CA VAL A 83 13.71 9.23 22.98
C VAL A 83 13.66 7.69 22.95
N ARG A 84 12.49 7.18 23.30
CA ARG A 84 12.23 5.73 23.38
C ARG A 84 11.07 5.37 22.44
N MET A 85 11.07 4.15 21.96
CA MET A 85 9.96 3.55 21.23
C MET A 85 9.98 2.03 21.37
N GLY A 86 8.79 1.45 21.30
CA GLY A 86 8.57 0.02 21.20
C GLY A 86 7.38 -0.24 20.28
N PHE A 87 7.22 -1.47 19.86
CA PHE A 87 6.12 -1.90 19.00
C PHE A 87 5.80 -3.37 19.22
N ARG A 88 4.61 -3.76 18.81
CA ARG A 88 4.20 -5.17 18.84
C ARG A 88 4.75 -5.89 17.61
N SER A 89 5.31 -7.08 17.81
CA SER A 89 5.80 -7.97 16.75
C SER A 89 5.11 -9.33 16.87
N PRO A 90 3.96 -9.54 16.20
CA PRO A 90 3.14 -10.73 16.38
C PRO A 90 3.85 -12.01 15.94
N ALA A 91 3.68 -13.10 16.68
CA ALA A 91 4.32 -14.38 16.39
C ALA A 91 3.77 -14.98 15.09
N GLU A 92 2.44 -14.87 14.89
CA GLU A 92 1.74 -15.36 13.70
C GLU A 92 2.27 -14.75 12.41
N ASP A 93 2.56 -13.45 12.39
CA ASP A 93 3.10 -12.76 11.21
C ASP A 93 4.55 -13.17 10.93
N ARG A 94 5.35 -13.37 11.99
CA ARG A 94 6.74 -13.87 11.88
C ARG A 94 6.77 -15.30 11.32
N GLU A 95 5.91 -16.16 11.82
CA GLU A 95 5.79 -17.55 11.38
C GLU A 95 5.28 -17.62 9.95
N ALA A 96 4.29 -16.81 9.59
CA ALA A 96 3.78 -16.72 8.23
C ALA A 96 4.88 -16.28 7.25
N LEU A 97 5.66 -15.24 7.59
CA LEU A 97 6.78 -14.77 6.79
C LEU A 97 7.85 -15.86 6.63
N GLY A 98 8.22 -16.53 7.73
CA GLY A 98 9.21 -17.62 7.71
C GLY A 98 8.74 -18.83 6.91
N GLY A 99 7.49 -19.25 7.11
CA GLY A 99 6.85 -20.33 6.37
C GLY A 99 6.74 -20.04 4.87
N PHE A 100 6.60 -18.78 4.51
CA PHE A 100 6.57 -18.34 3.12
C PHE A 100 7.97 -18.31 2.46
N LEU A 101 8.98 -17.78 3.14
CA LEU A 101 10.31 -17.56 2.57
C LEU A 101 11.17 -18.82 2.53
N THR A 102 11.10 -19.68 3.57
CA THR A 102 11.95 -20.87 3.69
C THR A 102 11.78 -21.85 2.50
N PRO A 103 10.56 -22.21 2.05
CA PRO A 103 10.39 -23.09 0.89
C PRO A 103 10.90 -22.48 -0.42
N ARG A 104 11.10 -21.15 -0.45
CA ARG A 104 11.62 -20.40 -1.60
C ARG A 104 13.14 -20.23 -1.58
N GLY A 105 13.82 -20.99 -0.71
CA GLY A 105 15.28 -20.99 -0.61
C GLY A 105 15.86 -19.82 0.18
N ILE A 106 15.06 -19.12 0.96
CA ILE A 106 15.51 -18.06 1.87
C ILE A 106 15.48 -18.57 3.32
N PRO A 107 16.59 -19.09 3.85
CA PRO A 107 16.63 -19.58 5.21
C PRO A 107 16.40 -18.46 6.22
N ILE A 108 15.69 -18.76 7.30
CA ILE A 108 15.40 -17.81 8.38
C ILE A 108 16.22 -18.20 9.62
N SER A 109 16.84 -17.18 10.23
CA SER A 109 17.51 -17.28 11.53
C SER A 109 16.76 -16.44 12.54
N TYR A 110 16.03 -17.08 13.44
CA TYR A 110 15.31 -16.40 14.51
C TYR A 110 16.25 -16.03 15.66
N ARG A 111 16.19 -14.77 16.10
CA ARG A 111 16.89 -14.29 17.30
C ARG A 111 15.97 -13.37 18.08
N SER A 112 15.88 -13.56 19.39
CA SER A 112 15.18 -12.63 20.26
C SER A 112 16.07 -11.42 20.55
N LEU A 113 15.67 -10.26 20.04
CA LEU A 113 16.33 -8.96 20.22
C LEU A 113 15.32 -8.01 20.88
N PRO A 114 15.13 -8.11 22.22
CA PRO A 114 14.17 -7.26 22.92
C PRO A 114 14.63 -5.80 23.02
N ASP A 115 15.94 -5.54 23.01
CA ASP A 115 16.54 -4.20 23.02
C ASP A 115 17.12 -3.86 21.64
N LEU A 116 16.54 -2.84 21.00
CA LEU A 116 16.94 -2.31 19.70
C LEU A 116 17.74 -0.99 19.81
N SER A 117 18.20 -0.59 20.99
CA SER A 117 18.90 0.68 21.19
C SER A 117 20.19 0.83 20.36
N SER A 118 20.79 -0.26 19.93
CA SER A 118 21.96 -0.27 19.04
C SER A 118 21.61 -0.41 17.56
N ASP A 119 20.32 -0.60 17.22
CA ASP A 119 19.87 -0.79 15.84
C ASP A 119 19.28 0.52 15.28
N GLN A 120 20.16 1.44 14.92
CA GLN A 120 19.75 2.70 14.29
C GLN A 120 19.05 2.50 12.95
N GLY A 121 19.31 1.39 12.23
CA GLY A 121 18.65 1.04 10.98
C GLY A 121 17.15 0.77 11.14
N THR A 122 16.72 0.34 12.33
CA THR A 122 15.31 0.24 12.71
C THR A 122 14.85 1.52 13.42
N MET A 123 15.59 1.99 14.42
CA MET A 123 15.13 3.05 15.31
C MET A 123 14.95 4.40 14.63
N VAL A 124 15.84 4.82 13.72
CA VAL A 124 15.75 6.12 13.06
C VAL A 124 14.56 6.18 12.09
N PRO A 125 14.37 5.23 11.14
CA PRO A 125 13.19 5.23 10.28
C PRO A 125 11.88 5.22 11.07
N LEU A 126 11.76 4.36 12.08
CA LEU A 126 10.55 4.29 12.89
C LEU A 126 10.27 5.57 13.68
N HIS A 127 11.30 6.31 14.11
CA HIS A 127 11.13 7.61 14.76
C HIS A 127 10.37 8.61 13.87
N PHE A 128 10.66 8.63 12.58
CA PHE A 128 9.96 9.50 11.63
C PHE A 128 8.59 8.96 11.23
N LEU A 129 8.48 7.66 10.97
CA LEU A 129 7.23 7.04 10.52
C LEU A 129 6.12 7.06 11.58
N ARG A 130 6.44 6.86 12.87
CA ARG A 130 5.44 6.91 13.95
C ARG A 130 4.66 8.22 14.01
N ARG A 131 5.30 9.33 13.58
CA ARG A 131 4.66 10.66 13.56
C ARG A 131 3.59 10.75 12.46
N ALA A 132 3.75 10.02 11.37
CA ALA A 132 2.78 10.00 10.27
C ALA A 132 1.47 9.29 10.65
N TRP A 133 1.54 8.30 11.58
CA TRP A 133 0.40 7.45 11.93
C TRP A 133 -0.13 7.65 13.36
N GLY A 134 0.52 8.50 14.16
CA GLY A 134 0.19 8.66 15.59
C GLY A 134 0.58 7.48 16.48
N GLY A 135 1.32 6.50 15.93
CA GLY A 135 1.78 5.28 16.57
C GLY A 135 2.48 4.37 15.56
N LEU A 136 2.93 3.19 15.98
CA LEU A 136 3.50 2.20 15.08
C LEU A 136 2.51 1.04 14.87
N PRO A 137 2.32 0.55 13.63
CA PRO A 137 1.58 -0.67 13.36
C PRO A 137 2.31 -1.90 13.93
N ALA A 138 1.73 -3.09 13.81
CA ALA A 138 2.46 -4.32 14.02
C ALA A 138 3.72 -4.31 13.14
N THR A 139 4.88 -4.55 13.74
CA THR A 139 6.15 -4.35 13.03
C THR A 139 7.06 -5.57 13.18
N LEU A 140 7.51 -6.11 12.06
CA LEU A 140 8.55 -7.12 11.99
C LEU A 140 9.87 -6.43 11.66
N THR A 141 10.97 -6.84 12.32
CA THR A 141 12.30 -6.34 12.00
C THR A 141 13.20 -7.50 11.59
N ALA A 142 13.96 -7.30 10.53
CA ALA A 142 14.81 -8.33 9.97
C ALA A 142 16.12 -7.73 9.44
N SER A 143 17.17 -8.57 9.41
CA SER A 143 18.46 -8.23 8.80
C SER A 143 18.72 -9.12 7.59
N PRO A 144 18.83 -8.53 6.38
CA PRO A 144 19.19 -9.26 5.18
C PRO A 144 20.71 -9.47 5.03
N THR A 145 21.54 -8.93 5.92
CA THR A 145 23.02 -8.91 5.78
C THR A 145 23.67 -10.30 5.90
N GLY A 146 22.95 -11.30 6.40
CA GLY A 146 23.38 -12.71 6.36
C GLY A 146 23.27 -13.32 4.97
N LEU A 147 22.44 -12.77 4.08
CA LEU A 147 22.26 -13.24 2.72
C LEU A 147 23.40 -12.75 1.81
N SER A 148 23.64 -13.47 0.70
CA SER A 148 24.43 -12.89 -0.40
C SER A 148 23.65 -11.72 -1.07
N PRO A 149 24.31 -10.82 -1.81
CA PRO A 149 23.62 -9.78 -2.55
C PRO A 149 22.52 -10.34 -3.47
N ARG A 150 22.78 -11.47 -4.14
CA ARG A 150 21.78 -12.16 -4.96
C ARG A 150 20.65 -12.73 -4.10
N GLY A 151 20.97 -13.35 -2.96
CA GLY A 151 19.96 -13.89 -2.02
C GLY A 151 19.05 -12.79 -1.45
N ALA A 152 19.58 -11.60 -1.14
CA ALA A 152 18.77 -10.48 -0.69
C ALA A 152 17.81 -9.98 -1.79
N PHE A 153 18.28 -9.94 -3.04
CA PHE A 153 17.46 -9.60 -4.19
C PHE A 153 16.38 -10.66 -4.45
N ASP A 154 16.74 -11.95 -4.43
CA ASP A 154 15.81 -13.05 -4.61
C ASP A 154 14.79 -13.12 -3.47
N MET A 155 15.15 -12.72 -2.24
CA MET A 155 14.20 -12.53 -1.15
C MET A 155 13.16 -11.46 -1.48
N GLY A 156 13.59 -10.30 -2.01
CA GLY A 156 12.68 -9.25 -2.45
C GLY A 156 11.72 -9.74 -3.52
N ARG A 157 12.21 -10.52 -4.49
CA ARG A 157 11.36 -11.17 -5.51
C ARG A 157 10.40 -12.18 -4.89
N ALA A 158 10.87 -13.03 -3.98
CA ALA A 158 10.02 -14.01 -3.29
C ALA A 158 8.91 -13.34 -2.48
N LEU A 159 9.20 -12.21 -1.83
CA LEU A 159 8.18 -11.42 -1.15
C LEU A 159 7.14 -10.84 -2.12
N ALA A 160 7.55 -10.53 -3.36
CA ALA A 160 6.63 -10.12 -4.43
C ALA A 160 5.76 -11.27 -4.96
N ASP A 161 6.33 -12.47 -5.14
CA ASP A 161 5.63 -13.66 -5.65
C ASP A 161 4.44 -14.08 -4.78
N PHE A 162 4.39 -13.62 -3.53
CA PHE A 162 3.22 -13.84 -2.67
C PHE A 162 1.95 -13.19 -3.27
N ASP A 163 2.10 -12.11 -4.01
CA ASP A 163 1.01 -11.42 -4.69
C ASP A 163 0.85 -11.84 -6.15
N ASP A 164 1.85 -12.56 -6.74
CA ASP A 164 1.86 -12.92 -8.16
C ASP A 164 0.78 -13.94 -8.58
N ALA A 165 0.11 -14.58 -7.64
CA ALA A 165 -1.18 -15.21 -7.96
C ALA A 165 -2.22 -14.18 -8.48
N VAL A 166 -1.92 -12.89 -8.34
CA VAL A 166 -2.81 -11.76 -8.67
C VAL A 166 -2.25 -10.85 -9.78
N LEU A 167 -0.94 -10.87 -10.07
CA LEU A 167 -0.30 -9.82 -10.88
C LEU A 167 0.73 -10.34 -11.89
N GLU A 168 0.37 -11.27 -12.72
CA GLU A 168 1.20 -11.63 -13.87
C GLU A 168 1.19 -10.50 -14.91
N ALA A 169 2.27 -9.80 -14.98
CA ALA A 169 2.71 -8.83 -16.01
C ALA A 169 2.88 -7.39 -15.56
N LEU A 170 4.04 -7.02 -15.00
CA LEU A 170 4.45 -5.61 -15.05
C LEU A 170 5.97 -5.39 -15.06
N ARG A 171 6.36 -4.50 -15.97
CA ARG A 171 7.70 -4.25 -16.51
C ARG A 171 8.65 -3.53 -15.53
N ARG A 172 9.70 -4.15 -15.26
CA ARG A 172 11.17 -4.00 -15.25
C ARG A 172 11.73 -2.66 -14.77
N GLY A 173 11.94 -2.56 -13.44
CA GLY A 173 13.13 -1.88 -12.93
C GLY A 173 14.21 -2.95 -12.71
N SER A 174 15.42 -2.76 -13.22
CA SER A 174 16.43 -3.81 -13.23
C SER A 174 17.51 -3.55 -12.18
N ALA A 175 17.85 -4.54 -11.35
CA ALA A 175 19.03 -4.53 -10.49
C ALA A 175 20.34 -4.81 -11.28
N ALA A 176 20.27 -5.02 -12.60
CA ALA A 176 21.40 -5.31 -13.45
C ALA A 176 22.58 -4.32 -13.31
N PRO A 177 22.37 -3.00 -13.19
CA PRO A 177 23.48 -2.06 -12.97
C PRO A 177 24.28 -2.33 -11.70
N ILE A 178 23.60 -2.73 -10.59
CA ILE A 178 24.26 -3.04 -9.32
C ILE A 178 25.06 -4.34 -9.42
N PHE A 179 24.49 -5.36 -10.07
CA PHE A 179 25.19 -6.63 -10.29
C PHE A 179 26.39 -6.53 -11.25
N ALA A 180 26.43 -5.49 -12.08
CA ALA A 180 27.57 -5.20 -12.95
C ALA A 180 28.77 -4.55 -12.22
N LEU A 181 28.57 -4.03 -10.99
CA LEU A 181 29.63 -3.41 -10.22
C LEU A 181 30.63 -4.48 -9.73
N LYS A 182 31.92 -4.11 -9.75
CA LYS A 182 32.96 -4.97 -9.14
C LYS A 182 32.75 -5.00 -7.61
N LEU A 183 32.92 -6.18 -7.00
CA LEU A 183 32.80 -6.36 -5.56
C LEU A 183 33.71 -5.39 -4.77
N LYS A 184 34.90 -5.09 -5.32
CA LYS A 184 35.81 -4.08 -4.76
C LYS A 184 35.16 -2.71 -4.64
N THR A 185 34.47 -2.24 -5.69
CA THR A 185 33.76 -0.95 -5.71
C THR A 185 32.61 -0.93 -4.66
N ILE A 186 31.88 -2.02 -4.54
CA ILE A 186 30.81 -2.17 -3.55
C ILE A 186 31.37 -2.07 -2.13
N ASN A 187 32.51 -2.77 -1.85
CA ASN A 187 33.14 -2.76 -0.53
C ASN A 187 33.77 -1.39 -0.20
N GLU A 188 34.38 -0.71 -1.17
CA GLU A 188 34.99 0.61 -1.01
C GLU A 188 33.92 1.70 -0.80
N ALA A 189 32.71 1.52 -1.31
CA ALA A 189 31.60 2.43 -1.11
C ALA A 189 31.06 2.45 0.33
N GLY A 190 31.41 1.46 1.16
CA GLY A 190 31.00 1.39 2.59
C GLY A 190 29.50 1.39 2.82
N GLN A 191 28.73 0.94 1.86
CA GLN A 191 27.25 0.97 1.91
C GLN A 191 26.69 -0.10 2.84
N CYS A 192 26.24 0.28 4.02
CA CYS A 192 25.50 -0.61 4.93
C CYS A 192 24.10 -0.98 4.40
N GLY A 193 23.46 -0.10 3.64
CA GLY A 193 22.08 -0.28 3.13
C GLY A 193 21.94 -1.16 1.88
N LEU A 194 23.04 -1.64 1.27
CA LEU A 194 23.00 -2.31 -0.04
C LEU A 194 22.03 -3.49 -0.09
N TRP A 195 22.02 -4.35 0.93
CA TRP A 195 21.16 -5.55 0.94
C TRP A 195 19.69 -5.19 1.04
N SER A 196 19.34 -4.18 1.83
CA SER A 196 17.95 -3.67 1.92
C SER A 196 17.51 -3.04 0.60
N VAL A 197 18.40 -2.31 -0.07
CA VAL A 197 18.14 -1.74 -1.42
C VAL A 197 17.93 -2.84 -2.44
N LEU A 198 18.76 -3.88 -2.44
CA LEU A 198 18.62 -5.02 -3.36
C LEU A 198 17.31 -5.78 -3.14
N ALA A 199 16.90 -5.99 -1.88
CA ALA A 199 15.61 -6.58 -1.56
C ALA A 199 14.43 -5.73 -2.10
N MET A 200 14.51 -4.41 -1.92
CA MET A 200 13.50 -3.47 -2.47
C MET A 200 13.49 -3.51 -4.00
N LEU A 201 14.65 -3.53 -4.66
CA LEU A 201 14.74 -3.63 -6.12
C LEU A 201 14.19 -4.96 -6.64
N GLY A 202 14.40 -6.07 -5.90
CA GLY A 202 13.80 -7.37 -6.21
C GLY A 202 12.27 -7.32 -6.17
N LEU A 203 11.71 -6.67 -5.14
CA LEU A 203 10.27 -6.42 -5.02
C LEU A 203 9.75 -5.58 -6.21
N MET A 204 10.45 -4.49 -6.54
CA MET A 204 10.08 -3.61 -7.65
C MET A 204 10.14 -4.32 -9.01
N GLU A 205 11.18 -5.13 -9.25
CA GLU A 205 11.32 -5.91 -10.48
C GLU A 205 10.18 -6.91 -10.64
N ALA A 206 9.78 -7.57 -9.56
CA ALA A 206 8.74 -8.58 -9.60
C ALA A 206 7.32 -7.98 -9.72
N GLN A 207 7.03 -6.89 -9.00
CA GLN A 207 5.70 -6.28 -8.99
C GLN A 207 5.53 -5.12 -9.97
N GLY A 208 6.62 -4.51 -10.44
CA GLY A 208 6.56 -3.26 -11.20
C GLY A 208 6.27 -2.04 -10.31
N GLY A 209 5.76 -0.98 -10.92
CA GLY A 209 5.56 0.31 -10.25
C GLY A 209 6.70 1.28 -10.50
N THR A 210 6.68 2.44 -9.84
CA THR A 210 7.67 3.51 -10.02
C THR A 210 8.32 3.88 -8.71
N ALA A 211 9.67 3.98 -8.71
CA ALA A 211 10.38 4.56 -7.60
C ALA A 211 10.60 6.06 -7.84
N ARG A 212 10.50 6.83 -6.78
CA ARG A 212 10.80 8.27 -6.78
C ARG A 212 11.82 8.57 -5.71
N VAL A 213 12.97 9.12 -6.12
CA VAL A 213 13.94 9.68 -5.19
C VAL A 213 13.39 11.03 -4.71
N LEU A 214 13.25 11.18 -3.41
CA LEU A 214 12.71 12.38 -2.77
C LEU A 214 13.79 13.33 -2.30
N SER A 215 14.97 12.82 -1.94
CA SER A 215 16.16 13.61 -1.64
C SER A 215 17.42 12.78 -1.79
N TYR A 216 18.53 13.45 -2.10
CA TYR A 216 19.90 12.89 -2.06
C TYR A 216 20.87 13.98 -1.69
N GLU A 217 21.69 13.77 -0.67
CA GLU A 217 22.79 14.64 -0.27
C GLU A 217 23.89 13.84 0.45
N GLY A 218 25.07 14.42 0.63
CA GLY A 218 26.21 13.79 1.29
C GLY A 218 26.89 14.70 2.32
N PRO A 219 26.18 15.24 3.33
CA PRO A 219 26.71 16.27 4.23
C PRO A 219 27.88 15.81 5.11
N PHE A 220 27.95 14.50 5.38
CA PHE A 220 29.01 13.90 6.24
C PHE A 220 29.91 12.94 5.47
N GLY A 221 30.06 13.14 4.14
CA GLY A 221 30.86 12.26 3.28
C GLY A 221 30.22 10.89 2.96
N VAL A 222 28.96 10.69 3.33
CA VAL A 222 28.16 9.50 3.02
C VAL A 222 26.88 9.95 2.35
N GLY A 223 26.51 9.29 1.24
CA GLY A 223 25.29 9.58 0.50
C GLY A 223 24.03 9.18 1.29
N TYR A 224 23.13 10.12 1.53
CA TYR A 224 21.83 9.91 2.15
C TYR A 224 20.74 10.05 1.10
N CYS A 225 20.02 8.97 0.86
CA CYS A 225 18.92 8.91 -0.10
C CYS A 225 17.61 8.65 0.63
N THR A 226 16.56 9.42 0.29
CA THR A 226 15.18 9.05 0.59
C THR A 226 14.46 8.74 -0.71
N ALA A 227 13.74 7.63 -0.74
CA ALA A 227 12.94 7.25 -1.88
C ALA A 227 11.65 6.56 -1.45
N VAL A 228 10.62 6.69 -2.27
CA VAL A 228 9.36 5.96 -2.14
C VAL A 228 9.15 5.18 -3.42
N TRP A 229 8.82 3.91 -3.27
CA TRP A 229 8.29 3.09 -4.33
C TRP A 229 6.79 2.90 -4.09
N ASP A 230 6.00 3.31 -5.05
CA ASP A 230 4.58 3.03 -5.11
C ASP A 230 4.40 1.73 -5.89
N GLY A 231 3.77 0.75 -5.26
CA GLY A 231 3.44 -0.52 -5.90
C GLY A 231 2.58 -0.32 -7.16
N PRO A 232 2.35 -1.36 -7.95
CA PRO A 232 1.57 -1.25 -9.17
C PRO A 232 0.15 -0.78 -8.87
N VAL A 233 -0.36 0.08 -9.73
CA VAL A 233 -1.79 0.44 -9.68
C VAL A 233 -2.62 -0.84 -9.88
N PRO A 234 -3.55 -1.18 -8.97
CA PRO A 234 -4.34 -2.39 -9.09
C PRO A 234 -5.06 -2.50 -10.44
N ALA A 235 -5.10 -3.71 -11.01
CA ALA A 235 -5.64 -3.94 -12.34
C ALA A 235 -7.06 -3.36 -12.56
N PRO A 236 -8.03 -3.46 -11.61
CA PRO A 236 -9.34 -2.83 -11.77
C PRO A 236 -9.28 -1.32 -11.95
N VAL A 237 -8.44 -0.63 -11.17
CA VAL A 237 -8.31 0.82 -11.23
C VAL A 237 -7.56 1.25 -12.49
N ARG A 238 -6.53 0.49 -12.88
CA ARG A 238 -5.78 0.76 -14.12
C ARG A 238 -6.68 0.62 -15.35
N LEU A 239 -7.55 -0.39 -15.38
CA LEU A 239 -8.53 -0.55 -16.44
C LEU A 239 -9.53 0.62 -16.47
N ALA A 240 -10.06 1.02 -15.31
CA ALA A 240 -10.96 2.18 -15.22
C ALA A 240 -10.27 3.47 -15.70
N ARG A 241 -9.00 3.73 -15.28
CA ARG A 241 -8.21 4.89 -15.71
C ARG A 241 -8.01 4.89 -17.22
N GLU A 242 -7.56 3.79 -17.80
CA GLU A 242 -7.35 3.69 -19.25
C GLU A 242 -8.65 3.86 -20.03
N THR A 243 -9.76 3.32 -19.50
CA THR A 243 -11.10 3.52 -20.10
C THR A 243 -11.46 4.99 -20.16
N VAL A 244 -11.37 5.71 -19.05
CA VAL A 244 -11.66 7.16 -19.01
C VAL A 244 -10.69 7.94 -19.90
N THR A 245 -9.40 7.60 -19.89
CA THR A 245 -8.39 8.24 -20.74
C THR A 245 -8.71 8.08 -22.22
N ARG A 246 -9.03 6.87 -22.67
CA ARG A 246 -9.39 6.61 -24.07
C ARG A 246 -10.68 7.31 -24.47
N LEU A 247 -11.69 7.25 -23.59
CA LEU A 247 -12.96 7.95 -23.80
C LEU A 247 -12.77 9.44 -24.06
N LEU A 248 -12.05 10.11 -23.16
CA LEU A 248 -11.82 11.56 -23.25
C LEU A 248 -10.88 11.98 -24.40
N SER A 249 -10.04 11.04 -24.87
CA SER A 249 -9.16 11.24 -26.02
C SER A 249 -9.81 10.84 -27.35
N GLY A 250 -11.06 10.38 -27.37
CA GLY A 250 -11.72 9.88 -28.56
C GLY A 250 -11.12 8.59 -29.14
N ARG A 251 -10.35 7.84 -28.35
CA ARG A 251 -9.77 6.55 -28.75
C ARG A 251 -10.76 5.41 -28.48
N PRO A 252 -10.67 4.28 -29.23
CA PRO A 252 -11.45 3.08 -28.95
C PRO A 252 -11.29 2.64 -27.49
N LEU A 253 -12.41 2.29 -26.82
CA LEU A 253 -12.36 1.75 -25.47
C LEU A 253 -11.64 0.40 -25.44
N PRO A 254 -11.09 -0.04 -24.29
CA PRO A 254 -10.54 -1.39 -24.16
C PRO A 254 -11.63 -2.42 -24.45
N GLU A 255 -11.37 -3.38 -25.34
CA GLU A 255 -12.33 -4.45 -25.61
C GLU A 255 -12.39 -5.43 -24.44
N ARG A 256 -11.24 -5.66 -23.77
CA ARG A 256 -11.08 -6.54 -22.61
C ARG A 256 -10.02 -5.97 -21.68
N GLY A 257 -10.08 -6.34 -20.42
CA GLY A 257 -9.06 -5.97 -19.46
C GLY A 257 -7.64 -6.43 -19.85
N SER A 258 -7.51 -7.54 -20.56
CA SER A 258 -6.24 -8.06 -21.07
C SER A 258 -5.53 -7.14 -22.06
N ASP A 259 -6.24 -6.21 -22.72
CA ASP A 259 -5.62 -5.23 -23.61
C ASP A 259 -4.81 -4.19 -22.80
N VAL A 260 -5.16 -4.01 -21.55
CA VAL A 260 -4.56 -3.02 -20.65
C VAL A 260 -3.64 -3.72 -19.66
N CYS A 261 -4.11 -4.81 -19.07
CA CYS A 261 -3.37 -5.59 -18.09
C CYS A 261 -3.99 -6.97 -17.89
N ALA A 262 -3.16 -7.99 -17.69
CA ALA A 262 -3.66 -9.28 -17.26
C ALA A 262 -4.13 -9.22 -15.79
N SER A 263 -5.19 -9.96 -15.49
CA SER A 263 -5.66 -10.14 -14.11
C SER A 263 -6.51 -11.41 -14.00
N PRO A 264 -6.33 -12.22 -12.95
CA PRO A 264 -7.21 -13.38 -12.69
C PRO A 264 -8.65 -12.96 -12.38
N LEU A 265 -8.89 -11.67 -12.12
CA LEU A 265 -10.23 -11.15 -11.86
C LEU A 265 -11.12 -11.08 -13.10
N TRP A 266 -10.53 -11.03 -14.31
CA TRP A 266 -11.29 -10.80 -15.55
C TRP A 266 -12.24 -11.93 -15.93
N GLY A 267 -11.98 -13.15 -15.49
CA GLY A 267 -12.84 -14.32 -15.76
C GLY A 267 -14.08 -14.44 -14.87
N ARG A 268 -14.22 -13.60 -13.83
CA ARG A 268 -15.35 -13.65 -12.90
C ARG A 268 -16.45 -12.69 -13.28
N THR A 269 -17.70 -13.03 -12.95
CA THR A 269 -18.83 -12.11 -12.98
C THR A 269 -18.95 -11.45 -11.61
N ALA A 270 -18.94 -10.13 -11.53
CA ALA A 270 -19.15 -9.39 -10.28
C ALA A 270 -19.67 -7.99 -10.58
N ALA A 271 -20.49 -7.45 -9.67
CA ALA A 271 -20.89 -6.07 -9.69
C ALA A 271 -19.76 -5.16 -9.18
N CYS A 272 -19.70 -3.92 -9.64
CA CYS A 272 -18.73 -2.97 -9.15
C CYS A 272 -19.24 -1.54 -9.19
N PHE A 273 -18.60 -0.65 -8.42
CA PHE A 273 -18.71 0.79 -8.53
C PHE A 273 -17.39 1.38 -9.02
N VAL A 274 -17.47 2.38 -9.89
CA VAL A 274 -16.32 3.20 -10.25
C VAL A 274 -16.56 4.61 -9.72
N SER A 275 -15.65 5.08 -8.88
CA SER A 275 -15.69 6.41 -8.30
C SER A 275 -14.56 7.27 -8.83
N ILE A 276 -14.85 8.49 -9.16
CA ILE A 276 -13.92 9.53 -9.60
C ILE A 276 -13.98 10.65 -8.57
N LYS A 277 -12.83 10.99 -7.98
CA LYS A 277 -12.70 12.05 -6.99
C LYS A 277 -11.64 13.05 -7.43
N THR A 278 -11.77 14.30 -7.07
CA THR A 278 -10.71 15.29 -7.25
C THR A 278 -9.49 14.94 -6.38
N SER A 279 -8.33 15.51 -6.67
CA SER A 279 -7.12 15.38 -5.85
C SER A 279 -7.32 15.84 -4.40
N GLN A 280 -8.34 16.68 -4.13
CA GLN A 280 -8.74 17.14 -2.80
C GLN A 280 -9.77 16.23 -2.12
N GLY A 281 -10.15 15.10 -2.76
CA GLY A 281 -11.09 14.12 -2.22
C GLY A 281 -12.57 14.37 -2.50
N ALA A 282 -12.94 15.49 -3.14
CA ALA A 282 -14.32 15.78 -3.50
C ALA A 282 -14.81 14.82 -4.60
N LEU A 283 -16.06 14.36 -4.49
CA LEU A 283 -16.67 13.49 -5.50
C LEU A 283 -16.82 14.26 -6.83
N ARG A 284 -16.45 13.63 -7.95
CA ARG A 284 -16.58 14.13 -9.33
C ARG A 284 -17.46 13.23 -10.20
N GLY A 285 -17.60 11.97 -9.85
CA GLY A 285 -18.48 11.00 -10.49
C GLY A 285 -18.45 9.67 -9.76
N CYS A 286 -19.58 8.97 -9.71
CA CYS A 286 -19.64 7.64 -9.12
C CYS A 286 -20.85 6.90 -9.67
N ILE A 287 -20.61 5.86 -10.45
CA ILE A 287 -21.64 4.96 -10.96
C ILE A 287 -21.23 3.52 -10.72
N GLY A 288 -22.21 2.68 -10.51
CA GLY A 288 -21.99 1.24 -10.33
C GLY A 288 -23.29 0.47 -10.37
N THR A 289 -23.15 -0.83 -10.28
CA THR A 289 -24.24 -1.79 -10.28
C THR A 289 -24.22 -2.61 -9.00
N LEU A 290 -25.36 -3.10 -8.58
CA LEU A 290 -25.53 -3.95 -7.40
C LEU A 290 -25.68 -5.43 -7.79
N VAL A 291 -26.01 -5.65 -9.03
CA VAL A 291 -26.06 -6.97 -9.68
C VAL A 291 -25.26 -6.79 -10.97
N PRO A 292 -24.39 -7.75 -11.32
CA PRO A 292 -23.62 -7.68 -12.55
C PRO A 292 -24.53 -7.46 -13.76
N SER A 293 -24.23 -6.44 -14.55
CA SER A 293 -24.93 -6.13 -15.80
C SER A 293 -24.20 -6.70 -17.02
N GLN A 294 -22.92 -7.05 -16.84
CA GLN A 294 -22.04 -7.57 -17.85
C GLN A 294 -21.60 -9.01 -17.53
N ALA A 295 -21.22 -9.75 -18.56
CA ALA A 295 -20.80 -11.15 -18.40
C ALA A 295 -19.50 -11.30 -17.57
N THR A 296 -18.64 -10.28 -17.57
CA THR A 296 -17.34 -10.33 -16.90
C THR A 296 -17.03 -9.00 -16.20
N LEU A 297 -16.22 -9.06 -15.14
CA LEU A 297 -15.88 -7.90 -14.32
C LEU A 297 -15.13 -6.81 -15.09
N ASP A 298 -14.26 -7.16 -16.03
CA ASP A 298 -13.57 -6.18 -16.88
C ASP A 298 -14.56 -5.33 -17.70
N ARG A 299 -15.58 -5.96 -18.27
CA ARG A 299 -16.64 -5.25 -19.00
C ARG A 299 -17.51 -4.40 -18.06
N GLU A 300 -17.81 -4.92 -16.87
CA GLU A 300 -18.54 -4.16 -15.84
C GLU A 300 -17.80 -2.90 -15.43
N ILE A 301 -16.48 -2.99 -15.25
CA ILE A 301 -15.62 -1.85 -14.93
C ILE A 301 -15.59 -0.83 -16.07
N ILE A 302 -15.44 -1.29 -17.33
CA ILE A 302 -15.40 -0.40 -18.50
C ILE A 302 -16.71 0.39 -18.58
N GLU A 303 -17.85 -0.29 -18.51
CA GLU A 303 -19.17 0.35 -18.60
C GLU A 303 -19.40 1.36 -17.46
N ASN A 304 -19.09 0.99 -16.23
CA ASN A 304 -19.24 1.86 -15.06
C ASN A 304 -18.24 3.02 -15.07
N ALA A 305 -17.03 2.85 -15.62
CA ALA A 305 -16.08 3.94 -15.78
C ALA A 305 -16.56 4.99 -16.79
N VAL A 306 -17.10 4.54 -17.93
CA VAL A 306 -17.75 5.43 -18.90
C VAL A 306 -18.92 6.17 -18.26
N ALA A 307 -19.78 5.45 -17.54
CA ALA A 307 -20.96 6.03 -16.90
C ALA A 307 -20.58 7.05 -15.81
N ALA A 308 -19.57 6.74 -14.98
CA ALA A 308 -19.10 7.65 -13.94
C ALA A 308 -18.50 8.94 -14.52
N ALA A 309 -17.84 8.86 -15.68
CA ALA A 309 -17.26 10.03 -16.33
C ALA A 309 -18.29 10.88 -17.09
N THR A 310 -19.38 10.30 -17.60
CA THR A 310 -20.25 11.01 -18.57
C THR A 310 -21.74 10.96 -18.27
N ARG A 311 -22.20 10.04 -17.42
CA ARG A 311 -23.64 9.79 -17.18
C ARG A 311 -24.07 9.91 -15.72
N ASP A 312 -23.19 10.40 -14.84
CA ASP A 312 -23.58 10.71 -13.46
C ASP A 312 -24.43 12.00 -13.46
N PRO A 313 -25.74 11.94 -13.09
CA PRO A 313 -26.63 13.10 -13.22
C PRO A 313 -26.27 14.26 -12.29
N ARG A 314 -25.37 14.05 -11.33
CA ARG A 314 -24.93 15.09 -10.38
C ARG A 314 -23.86 16.01 -10.98
N PHE A 315 -23.24 15.62 -12.09
CA PHE A 315 -22.09 16.31 -12.67
C PHE A 315 -22.19 16.40 -14.20
N PRO A 316 -21.65 17.45 -14.82
CA PRO A 316 -21.50 17.48 -16.28
C PRO A 316 -20.50 16.40 -16.72
N PRO A 317 -20.57 15.94 -18.00
CA PRO A 317 -19.55 15.05 -18.55
C PRO A 317 -18.13 15.58 -18.33
N MET A 318 -17.20 14.68 -18.01
CA MET A 318 -15.78 15.03 -17.80
C MET A 318 -15.13 15.52 -19.09
N THR A 319 -14.15 16.42 -18.92
CA THR A 319 -13.28 16.88 -20.01
C THR A 319 -11.87 16.28 -19.87
N ALA A 320 -11.08 16.35 -20.95
CA ALA A 320 -9.72 15.80 -20.94
C ALA A 320 -8.78 16.54 -19.96
N GLU A 321 -9.03 17.84 -19.74
CA GLU A 321 -8.23 18.68 -18.85
C GLU A 321 -8.39 18.28 -17.37
N GLU A 322 -9.53 17.67 -17.01
CA GLU A 322 -9.78 17.23 -15.64
C GLU A 322 -9.01 15.94 -15.28
N LEU A 323 -8.52 15.18 -16.28
CA LEU A 323 -8.00 13.83 -16.10
C LEU A 323 -6.81 13.75 -15.13
N GLU A 324 -5.91 14.73 -15.17
CA GLU A 324 -4.74 14.79 -14.27
C GLU A 324 -5.12 15.16 -12.83
N GLY A 325 -6.22 15.89 -12.67
CA GLY A 325 -6.71 16.40 -11.37
C GLY A 325 -7.60 15.44 -10.61
N VAL A 326 -7.85 14.24 -11.12
CA VAL A 326 -8.75 13.26 -10.48
C VAL A 326 -8.04 11.96 -10.11
N ARG A 327 -8.65 11.23 -9.15
CA ARG A 327 -8.26 9.89 -8.72
C ARG A 327 -9.44 8.95 -8.87
N LEU A 328 -9.16 7.73 -9.29
CA LEU A 328 -10.16 6.69 -9.48
C LEU A 328 -10.07 5.63 -8.37
N SER A 329 -11.22 5.06 -8.05
CA SER A 329 -11.30 3.83 -7.26
C SER A 329 -12.37 2.91 -7.86
N VAL A 330 -12.16 1.61 -7.65
CA VAL A 330 -13.10 0.56 -8.07
C VAL A 330 -13.43 -0.28 -6.85
N ASP A 331 -14.71 -0.33 -6.52
CA ASP A 331 -15.25 -1.18 -5.46
C ASP A 331 -15.89 -2.41 -6.11
N VAL A 332 -15.31 -3.58 -5.91
CA VAL A 332 -15.84 -4.86 -6.43
C VAL A 332 -16.64 -5.54 -5.33
N LEU A 333 -17.87 -5.90 -5.62
CA LEU A 333 -18.82 -6.49 -4.69
C LEU A 333 -18.69 -8.01 -4.70
N SER A 334 -18.81 -8.63 -3.52
CA SER A 334 -19.05 -10.08 -3.43
C SER A 334 -20.51 -10.39 -3.74
N ASP A 335 -20.80 -11.69 -3.97
CA ASP A 335 -22.19 -12.15 -4.05
C ASP A 335 -22.90 -11.86 -2.72
N PRO A 336 -24.17 -11.40 -2.76
CA PRO A 336 -24.94 -11.15 -1.56
C PRO A 336 -25.30 -12.45 -0.82
N GLU A 337 -25.15 -12.45 0.49
CA GLU A 337 -25.52 -13.51 1.40
C GLU A 337 -26.73 -13.10 2.25
N PRO A 338 -27.77 -13.96 2.40
CA PRO A 338 -28.88 -13.67 3.29
C PRO A 338 -28.40 -13.65 4.75
N VAL A 339 -28.99 -12.78 5.56
CA VAL A 339 -28.76 -12.69 7.00
C VAL A 339 -30.10 -12.70 7.74
N GLU A 340 -30.13 -13.32 8.93
CA GLU A 340 -31.34 -13.47 9.71
C GLU A 340 -31.69 -12.24 10.54
N GLY A 341 -30.69 -11.41 10.88
CA GLY A 341 -30.88 -10.22 11.66
C GLY A 341 -29.73 -9.24 11.58
N VAL A 342 -29.93 -8.05 12.18
CA VAL A 342 -28.94 -6.96 12.16
C VAL A 342 -27.67 -7.29 12.94
N GLU A 343 -27.74 -8.21 13.90
CA GLU A 343 -26.60 -8.69 14.69
C GLU A 343 -25.54 -9.42 13.87
N GLN A 344 -25.88 -9.85 12.63
CA GLN A 344 -24.95 -10.46 11.69
C GLN A 344 -24.29 -9.42 10.75
N LEU A 345 -24.56 -8.15 10.97
CA LEU A 345 -24.04 -7.03 10.19
C LEU A 345 -22.99 -6.26 11.00
N ASP A 346 -21.93 -5.88 10.33
CA ASP A 346 -20.96 -4.87 10.78
C ASP A 346 -20.87 -3.81 9.69
N PRO A 347 -21.29 -2.56 9.93
CA PRO A 347 -21.34 -1.52 8.90
C PRO A 347 -19.96 -1.12 8.37
N ARG A 348 -18.88 -1.49 9.07
CA ARG A 348 -17.50 -1.26 8.59
C ARG A 348 -17.03 -2.35 7.63
N LEU A 349 -17.54 -3.58 7.77
CA LEU A 349 -17.11 -4.73 7.00
C LEU A 349 -18.08 -5.08 5.86
N TRP A 350 -19.39 -4.93 6.11
CA TRP A 350 -20.43 -5.42 5.24
C TRP A 350 -21.31 -4.28 4.71
N GLY A 351 -21.55 -4.30 3.40
CA GLY A 351 -22.67 -3.59 2.82
C GLY A 351 -23.97 -4.36 3.09
N VAL A 352 -25.09 -3.64 3.12
CA VAL A 352 -26.41 -4.21 3.35
C VAL A 352 -27.34 -3.99 2.15
N ILE A 353 -28.13 -5.00 1.83
CA ILE A 353 -29.26 -4.93 0.93
C ILE A 353 -30.52 -5.17 1.75
N VAL A 354 -31.45 -4.25 1.65
CA VAL A 354 -32.76 -4.30 2.29
C VAL A 354 -33.81 -4.45 1.20
N SER A 355 -34.66 -5.48 1.26
CA SER A 355 -35.66 -5.71 0.25
C SER A 355 -37.00 -6.14 0.81
N LYS A 356 -38.06 -5.67 0.15
CA LYS A 356 -39.47 -6.06 0.43
C LYS A 356 -40.26 -6.02 -0.88
N GLY A 357 -40.63 -7.19 -1.37
CA GLY A 357 -41.26 -7.32 -2.70
C GLY A 357 -40.31 -6.81 -3.80
N TRP A 358 -40.73 -5.82 -4.56
CA TRP A 358 -39.92 -5.20 -5.64
C TRP A 358 -39.04 -4.04 -5.15
N GLN A 359 -39.28 -3.54 -3.93
CA GLN A 359 -38.52 -2.46 -3.33
C GLN A 359 -37.17 -2.96 -2.83
N ARG A 360 -36.10 -2.30 -3.21
CA ARG A 360 -34.72 -2.69 -2.83
C ARG A 360 -33.89 -1.44 -2.57
N GLY A 361 -33.21 -1.42 -1.43
CA GLY A 361 -32.28 -0.37 -1.07
C GLY A 361 -30.94 -0.98 -0.66
N VAL A 362 -29.89 -0.24 -0.92
CA VAL A 362 -28.52 -0.72 -0.67
C VAL A 362 -27.69 0.37 -0.05
N LEU A 363 -26.83 -0.04 0.89
CA LEU A 363 -25.81 0.82 1.45
C LEU A 363 -24.48 0.06 1.46
N LEU A 364 -23.43 0.74 0.98
CA LEU A 364 -22.06 0.21 1.01
C LEU A 364 -21.50 0.21 2.45
N PRO A 365 -20.48 -0.60 2.75
CA PRO A 365 -19.81 -0.54 4.04
C PRO A 365 -18.90 0.68 4.17
N ASP A 366 -18.43 0.94 5.39
CA ASP A 366 -17.42 1.92 5.74
C ASP A 366 -17.75 3.34 5.25
N LEU A 367 -18.98 3.78 5.52
CA LEU A 367 -19.44 5.13 5.21
C LEU A 367 -19.37 6.03 6.45
N GLU A 368 -18.86 7.24 6.27
CA GLU A 368 -18.78 8.25 7.31
C GLU A 368 -20.17 8.58 7.87
N GLY A 369 -20.30 8.56 9.19
CA GLY A 369 -21.57 8.83 9.88
C GLY A 369 -22.53 7.62 9.94
N VAL A 370 -22.06 6.41 9.59
CA VAL A 370 -22.81 5.15 9.73
C VAL A 370 -22.04 4.22 10.66
N ASP A 371 -22.33 4.32 11.94
CA ASP A 371 -21.56 3.64 13.00
C ASP A 371 -22.20 2.35 13.50
N THR A 372 -23.50 2.13 13.24
CA THR A 372 -24.23 0.94 13.69
C THR A 372 -24.96 0.22 12.55
N ALA A 373 -25.18 -1.08 12.71
CA ALA A 373 -25.91 -1.90 11.74
C ALA A 373 -27.36 -1.42 11.56
N GLU A 374 -27.99 -0.98 12.63
CA GLU A 374 -29.35 -0.43 12.61
C GLU A 374 -29.44 0.82 11.74
N GLN A 375 -28.50 1.77 11.94
CA GLN A 375 -28.41 2.97 11.13
C GLN A 375 -28.22 2.63 9.64
N GLN A 376 -27.34 1.63 9.37
CA GLN A 376 -27.08 1.17 8.00
C GLN A 376 -28.36 0.60 7.36
N VAL A 377 -29.10 -0.25 8.06
CA VAL A 377 -30.36 -0.84 7.59
C VAL A 377 -31.43 0.21 7.39
N GLU A 378 -31.59 1.16 8.33
CA GLU A 378 -32.56 2.25 8.20
C GLU A 378 -32.31 3.14 6.99
N ILE A 379 -31.04 3.49 6.74
CA ILE A 379 -30.67 4.30 5.57
C ILE A 379 -30.96 3.52 4.29
N ALA A 380 -30.61 2.22 4.25
CA ALA A 380 -30.89 1.39 3.08
C ALA A 380 -32.41 1.24 2.85
N ALA A 381 -33.20 1.04 3.90
CA ALA A 381 -34.66 0.97 3.82
C ALA A 381 -35.27 2.27 3.31
N ARG A 382 -34.78 3.41 3.78
CA ARG A 382 -35.21 4.74 3.30
C ARG A 382 -34.92 4.92 1.81
N LYS A 383 -33.75 4.44 1.35
CA LYS A 383 -33.40 4.44 -0.08
C LYS A 383 -34.32 3.54 -0.91
N ALA A 384 -34.83 2.47 -0.32
CA ALA A 384 -35.83 1.59 -0.93
C ALA A 384 -37.24 2.19 -0.96
N GLY A 385 -37.48 3.32 -0.29
CA GLY A 385 -38.81 3.87 -0.10
C GLY A 385 -39.66 3.06 0.89
N LEU A 386 -39.03 2.32 1.83
CA LEU A 386 -39.71 1.53 2.86
C LEU A 386 -39.99 2.40 4.08
N GLY A 387 -41.24 2.43 4.53
CA GLY A 387 -41.65 3.13 5.76
C GLY A 387 -41.57 2.29 7.02
N SER A 388 -41.33 0.97 6.91
CA SER A 388 -41.21 0.02 8.02
C SER A 388 -40.25 -1.09 7.68
N LEU A 389 -39.56 -1.61 8.70
CA LEU A 389 -38.64 -2.76 8.57
C LEU A 389 -39.37 -4.11 8.78
N GLU A 390 -40.66 -4.12 9.06
CA GLU A 390 -41.43 -5.35 9.24
C GLU A 390 -41.54 -6.16 7.94
N GLY A 391 -41.14 -7.43 8.00
CA GLY A 391 -41.16 -8.35 6.83
C GLY A 391 -40.14 -8.02 5.76
N VAL A 392 -39.08 -7.31 6.10
CA VAL A 392 -37.96 -6.98 5.20
C VAL A 392 -36.94 -8.13 5.21
N ALA A 393 -36.48 -8.53 4.02
CA ALA A 393 -35.38 -9.44 3.88
C ALA A 393 -34.05 -8.65 3.85
N LEU A 394 -33.07 -9.14 4.61
CA LEU A 394 -31.73 -8.58 4.68
C LEU A 394 -30.72 -9.49 3.99
N GLN A 395 -29.78 -8.88 3.27
CA GLN A 395 -28.61 -9.55 2.74
C GLN A 395 -27.38 -8.67 3.02
N ARG A 396 -26.23 -9.31 3.23
CA ARG A 396 -24.95 -8.60 3.32
C ARG A 396 -24.06 -8.94 2.13
N PHE A 397 -23.12 -8.07 1.83
CA PHE A 397 -22.09 -8.31 0.82
C PHE A 397 -20.79 -7.62 1.22
N GLY A 398 -19.66 -8.24 0.85
CA GLY A 398 -18.34 -7.65 1.02
C GLY A 398 -18.01 -6.70 -0.11
N VAL A 399 -17.10 -5.75 0.16
CA VAL A 399 -16.54 -4.85 -0.85
C VAL A 399 -15.03 -4.93 -0.81
N THR A 400 -14.43 -5.28 -1.95
CA THR A 400 -12.99 -5.15 -2.15
C THR A 400 -12.72 -3.84 -2.86
N ARG A 401 -12.11 -2.89 -2.15
CA ARG A 401 -11.84 -1.55 -2.66
C ARG A 401 -10.44 -1.46 -3.23
N TYR A 402 -10.33 -1.11 -4.50
CA TYR A 402 -9.09 -0.82 -5.21
C TYR A 402 -9.02 0.69 -5.45
N ARG A 403 -7.89 1.33 -5.11
CA ARG A 403 -7.70 2.79 -5.25
C ARG A 403 -6.46 3.09 -6.09
N GLU A 404 -6.50 4.17 -6.87
CA GLU A 404 -5.27 4.82 -7.29
C GLU A 404 -4.58 5.34 -6.06
N GLN A 405 -3.29 5.01 -5.94
CA GLN A 405 -2.48 5.59 -4.91
C GLN A 405 -2.28 7.08 -5.23
N ASP A 406 -2.36 7.94 -4.23
CA ASP A 406 -2.08 9.35 -4.40
C ASP A 406 -0.62 9.49 -4.86
N ALA A 407 -0.41 9.76 -6.14
CA ALA A 407 0.89 10.23 -6.59
C ALA A 407 1.15 11.53 -5.83
N VAL A 408 2.18 11.54 -5.00
CA VAL A 408 2.62 12.79 -4.36
C VAL A 408 3.05 13.72 -5.51
N THR A 409 2.17 14.64 -5.85
CA THR A 409 2.42 15.66 -6.88
C THR A 409 3.38 16.72 -6.32
N GLY A 410 4.66 16.35 -6.23
CA GLY A 410 5.74 17.29 -6.06
C GLY A 410 6.55 17.27 -7.34
N ARG A 411 6.39 18.27 -8.22
CA ARG A 411 7.42 18.56 -9.21
C ARG A 411 8.72 18.80 -8.46
N LEU A 412 9.64 17.83 -8.53
CA LEU A 412 11.01 18.08 -8.13
C LEU A 412 11.58 19.18 -9.05
N PRO A 413 12.29 20.18 -8.52
CA PRO A 413 13.13 20.99 -9.37
C PRO A 413 14.12 20.04 -10.05
N ILE A 414 14.21 20.14 -11.37
CA ILE A 414 15.23 19.46 -12.16
C ILE A 414 16.56 19.99 -11.60
N LEU A 415 17.31 19.12 -10.92
CA LEU A 415 18.68 19.42 -10.54
C LEU A 415 19.47 19.50 -11.84
N SER A 416 19.79 20.74 -12.24
CA SER A 416 20.73 21.06 -13.31
C SER A 416 22.15 20.79 -12.86
#